data_9f396439fe16e83ef4260b498a6c4bed
#
_entry.id   9f396439fe16e83ef4260b498a6c4bed
#
_cell.length_a   1.000
_cell.length_b   1.000
_cell.length_c   1.000
_cell.angle_alpha   90.00
_cell.angle_beta   90.00
_cell.angle_gamma   90.00
#
_symmetry.space_group_name_H-M   'P 1'
#
loop_
_entity.id
_entity.type
_entity.pdbx_description
1 polymer ?
#
loop_
_entity_poly.entity_id
_entity_poly.type
_entity_poly.pdbx_seq_one_letter_code
_entity_poly.pdbx_strand_id
1 'polypeptide(L)'
;MSINNPSALVMSKIELDRNNKTLYGQIADILRERIMSGEFKPGGILPSERELAEEMQVSRIPVREAMKSLEYLGVVKQIRGKGVLVQTADLSNILKVVGPLVTTITPQILLNLFDFRLAIEPYGAAQAAKLATEAEIKALQEILEVQKTAVENNQMSEEMSF
;
A
#
# COMPACT_ATOMS: atom_id res chain seq x y z
N MET A 1 -27.79 23.95 24.18
CA MET A 1 -27.02 24.77 23.23
C MET A 1 -25.84 23.94 22.80
N SER A 2 -26.04 23.44 21.76
CA SER A 2 -25.55 23.38 20.37
C SER A 2 -24.33 22.50 20.25
N ILE A 3 -24.57 21.39 19.98
CA ILE A 3 -24.11 20.24 19.17
C ILE A 3 -23.22 20.71 18.02
N ASN A 4 -21.91 20.49 18.14
CA ASN A 4 -21.02 20.46 17.01
C ASN A 4 -21.21 19.11 16.27
N ASN A 5 -21.95 19.15 15.18
CA ASN A 5 -22.10 18.05 14.25
C ASN A 5 -20.88 18.04 13.30
N PRO A 6 -19.96 17.06 13.38
CA PRO A 6 -18.81 17.01 12.50
C PRO A 6 -19.17 16.69 11.04
N SER A 7 -20.40 16.31 10.76
CA SER A 7 -20.87 15.99 9.41
C SER A 7 -21.15 17.20 8.52
N ALA A 8 -21.11 18.42 9.07
CA ALA A 8 -21.41 19.64 8.32
C ALA A 8 -20.20 20.28 7.62
N LEU A 9 -18.98 19.75 7.82
CA LEU A 9 -17.76 20.35 7.28
C LEU A 9 -17.26 19.75 5.95
N VAL A 10 -17.96 18.77 5.40
CA VAL A 10 -17.50 18.02 4.20
C VAL A 10 -18.32 18.33 2.94
N MET A 11 -19.28 19.25 3.00
CA MET A 11 -20.00 19.69 1.79
C MET A 11 -19.38 20.93 1.13
N SER A 12 -18.06 21.06 1.13
CA SER A 12 -17.43 21.96 0.18
C SER A 12 -17.38 21.21 -1.16
N LYS A 13 -18.13 21.73 -2.14
CA LYS A 13 -18.01 21.42 -3.55
C LYS A 13 -16.55 21.15 -3.85
N ILE A 14 -16.19 19.92 -4.29
CA ILE A 14 -14.83 19.59 -4.68
C ILE A 14 -14.45 20.57 -5.77
N GLU A 15 -13.68 21.62 -5.45
CA GLU A 15 -13.08 22.51 -6.42
C GLU A 15 -11.98 21.71 -7.12
N LEU A 16 -12.40 21.06 -8.23
CA LEU A 16 -11.51 20.32 -9.08
C LEU A 16 -10.51 21.30 -9.69
N ASP A 17 -9.27 21.21 -9.24
CA ASP A 17 -8.17 21.96 -9.85
C ASP A 17 -7.95 21.46 -11.27
N ARG A 18 -8.46 22.20 -12.24
CA ARG A 18 -8.38 21.88 -13.67
C ARG A 18 -6.97 21.97 -14.24
N ASN A 19 -6.00 22.45 -13.45
CA ASN A 19 -4.71 22.86 -14.01
C ASN A 19 -3.64 21.76 -14.08
N ASN A 20 -3.73 20.60 -13.38
CA ASN A 20 -2.62 19.64 -13.45
C ASN A 20 -2.95 18.16 -13.10
N LYS A 21 -4.11 17.82 -12.59
CA LYS A 21 -4.45 16.44 -12.26
C LYS A 21 -5.74 15.99 -12.94
N THR A 22 -5.74 14.74 -13.42
CA THR A 22 -6.95 14.12 -13.93
C THR A 22 -8.02 14.01 -12.83
N LEU A 23 -9.29 14.01 -13.19
CA LEU A 23 -10.40 13.92 -12.24
C LEU A 23 -10.27 12.67 -11.34
N TYR A 24 -9.91 11.52 -11.91
CA TYR A 24 -9.71 10.31 -11.12
C TYR A 24 -8.52 10.45 -10.15
N GLY A 25 -7.47 11.17 -10.53
CA GLY A 25 -6.31 11.42 -9.66
C GLY A 25 -6.69 12.26 -8.44
N GLN A 26 -7.53 13.28 -8.63
CA GLN A 26 -8.04 14.10 -7.52
C GLN A 26 -8.94 13.28 -6.58
N ILE A 27 -9.81 12.43 -7.14
CA ILE A 27 -10.66 11.52 -6.36
C ILE A 27 -9.78 10.53 -5.55
N ALA A 28 -8.74 9.97 -6.18
CA ALA A 28 -7.81 9.07 -5.49
C ALA A 28 -7.10 9.77 -4.31
N ASP A 29 -6.66 11.01 -4.49
CA ASP A 29 -6.05 11.81 -3.43
C ASP A 29 -7.04 12.05 -2.27
N ILE A 30 -8.28 12.43 -2.57
CA ILE A 30 -9.33 12.63 -1.55
C ILE A 30 -9.59 11.34 -0.77
N LEU A 31 -9.76 10.22 -1.46
CA LEU A 31 -9.99 8.93 -0.81
C LEU A 31 -8.80 8.53 0.07
N ARG A 32 -7.57 8.75 -0.41
CA ARG A 32 -6.35 8.51 0.35
C ARG A 32 -6.30 9.36 1.62
N GLU A 33 -6.62 10.64 1.55
CA GLU A 33 -6.68 11.54 2.71
C GLU A 33 -7.73 11.09 3.73
N ARG A 34 -8.91 10.66 3.28
CA ARG A 34 -9.97 10.12 4.15
C ARG A 34 -9.55 8.81 4.84
N ILE A 35 -8.77 7.96 4.15
CA ILE A 35 -8.18 6.77 4.76
C ILE A 35 -7.11 7.18 5.79
N MET A 36 -6.21 8.10 5.45
CA MET A 36 -5.14 8.55 6.35
C MET A 36 -5.68 9.28 7.59
N SER A 37 -6.76 10.04 7.46
CA SER A 37 -7.44 10.68 8.59
C SER A 37 -8.18 9.69 9.50
N GLY A 38 -8.32 8.42 9.09
CA GLY A 38 -9.01 7.38 9.84
C GLY A 38 -10.53 7.38 9.67
N GLU A 39 -11.07 8.17 8.76
CA GLU A 39 -12.49 8.12 8.40
C GLU A 39 -12.83 6.73 7.84
N PHE A 40 -11.98 6.19 6.96
CA PHE A 40 -12.03 4.81 6.53
C PHE A 40 -10.90 4.02 7.20
N LYS A 41 -11.26 3.18 8.16
CA LYS A 41 -10.28 2.41 8.95
C LYS A 41 -9.72 1.25 8.16
N PRO A 42 -8.45 0.86 8.39
CA PRO A 42 -7.90 -0.40 7.89
C PRO A 42 -8.80 -1.59 8.26
N GLY A 43 -9.04 -2.48 7.32
CA GLY A 43 -10.00 -3.59 7.47
C GLY A 43 -11.46 -3.20 7.22
N GLY A 44 -11.78 -1.90 7.08
CA GLY A 44 -13.11 -1.41 6.71
C GLY A 44 -13.39 -1.53 5.21
N ILE A 45 -14.66 -1.48 4.84
CA ILE A 45 -15.11 -1.47 3.45
C ILE A 45 -15.40 -0.03 3.04
N LEU A 46 -14.86 0.42 1.91
CA LEU A 46 -15.19 1.71 1.32
C LEU A 46 -16.65 1.73 0.82
N PRO A 47 -17.29 2.90 0.78
CA PRO A 47 -18.55 3.06 0.07
C PRO A 47 -18.42 2.59 -1.39
N SER A 48 -19.52 2.14 -1.97
CA SER A 48 -19.55 1.67 -3.36
C SER A 48 -19.22 2.80 -4.35
N GLU A 49 -18.79 2.43 -5.56
CA GLU A 49 -18.58 3.40 -6.64
C GLU A 49 -19.78 4.32 -6.86
N ARG A 50 -21.01 3.79 -6.67
CA ARG A 50 -22.24 4.56 -6.82
C ARG A 50 -22.37 5.60 -5.71
N GLU A 51 -22.21 5.19 -4.47
CA GLU A 51 -22.33 6.07 -3.31
C GLU A 51 -21.27 7.18 -3.35
N LEU A 52 -20.02 6.86 -3.66
CA LEU A 52 -18.96 7.85 -3.81
C LEU A 52 -19.21 8.81 -4.99
N ALA A 53 -19.74 8.30 -6.11
CA ALA A 53 -20.08 9.14 -7.26
C ALA A 53 -21.22 10.12 -6.93
N GLU A 54 -22.23 9.67 -6.21
CA GLU A 54 -23.34 10.50 -5.73
C GLU A 54 -22.84 11.55 -4.72
N GLU A 55 -22.02 11.13 -3.74
CA GLU A 55 -21.44 12.02 -2.73
C GLU A 55 -20.57 13.13 -3.35
N MET A 56 -19.70 12.75 -4.30
CA MET A 56 -18.76 13.67 -4.95
C MET A 56 -19.37 14.40 -6.16
N GLN A 57 -20.64 14.14 -6.50
CA GLN A 57 -21.35 14.72 -7.64
C GLN A 57 -20.61 14.53 -8.98
N VAL A 58 -20.03 13.35 -9.19
CA VAL A 58 -19.31 12.97 -10.40
C VAL A 58 -19.93 11.72 -11.03
N SER A 59 -19.49 11.37 -12.25
CA SER A 59 -19.86 10.09 -12.83
C SER A 59 -19.10 8.93 -12.17
N ARG A 60 -19.60 7.70 -12.32
CA ARG A 60 -19.00 6.49 -11.71
C ARG A 60 -17.64 6.11 -12.33
N ILE A 61 -17.39 6.51 -13.59
CA ILE A 61 -16.16 6.15 -14.30
C ILE A 61 -14.90 6.65 -13.58
N PRO A 62 -14.74 7.96 -13.31
CA PRO A 62 -13.55 8.46 -12.61
C PRO A 62 -13.40 7.91 -11.17
N VAL A 63 -14.50 7.60 -10.49
CA VAL A 63 -14.46 6.95 -9.16
C VAL A 63 -13.86 5.55 -9.27
N ARG A 64 -14.32 4.76 -10.27
CA ARG A 64 -13.77 3.43 -10.54
C ARG A 64 -12.28 3.47 -10.86
N GLU A 65 -11.84 4.41 -11.71
CA GLU A 65 -10.42 4.55 -12.06
C GLU A 65 -9.58 5.00 -10.85
N ALA A 66 -10.13 5.85 -9.99
CA ALA A 66 -9.48 6.22 -8.73
C ALA A 66 -9.32 5.01 -7.80
N MET A 67 -10.37 4.19 -7.64
CA MET A 67 -10.31 2.98 -6.82
C MET A 67 -9.29 1.97 -7.35
N LYS A 68 -9.23 1.75 -8.68
CA LYS A 68 -8.21 0.90 -9.31
C LYS A 68 -6.79 1.43 -9.07
N SER A 69 -6.60 2.74 -9.16
CA SER A 69 -5.31 3.37 -8.86
C SER A 69 -4.88 3.12 -7.41
N LEU A 70 -5.81 3.26 -6.46
CA LEU A 70 -5.53 2.95 -5.04
C LEU A 70 -5.30 1.46 -4.80
N GLU A 71 -5.96 0.58 -5.55
CA GLU A 71 -5.73 -0.87 -5.50
C GLU A 71 -4.35 -1.23 -6.03
N TYR A 72 -3.93 -0.63 -7.15
CA TYR A 72 -2.59 -0.81 -7.69
C TYR A 72 -1.50 -0.39 -6.69
N LEU A 73 -1.74 0.69 -5.94
CA LEU A 73 -0.85 1.16 -4.87
C LEU A 73 -0.95 0.34 -3.57
N GLY A 74 -1.81 -0.68 -3.52
CA GLY A 74 -1.99 -1.52 -2.34
C GLY A 74 -2.68 -0.82 -1.17
N VAL A 75 -3.28 0.35 -1.38
CA VAL A 75 -4.02 1.09 -0.35
C VAL A 75 -5.36 0.43 -0.07
N VAL A 76 -5.99 -0.12 -1.10
CA VAL A 76 -7.26 -0.84 -1.01
C VAL A 76 -7.17 -2.16 -1.78
N LYS A 77 -8.14 -3.07 -1.59
CA LYS A 77 -8.26 -4.35 -2.31
C LYS A 77 -9.70 -4.65 -2.64
N GLN A 78 -9.97 -4.95 -3.92
CA GLN A 78 -11.28 -5.41 -4.34
C GLN A 78 -11.54 -6.83 -3.84
N ILE A 79 -12.63 -7.05 -3.11
CA ILE A 79 -13.06 -8.37 -2.65
C ILE A 79 -14.38 -8.72 -3.32
N ARG A 80 -14.38 -9.79 -4.11
CA ARG A 80 -15.57 -10.24 -4.83
C ARG A 80 -16.74 -10.47 -3.86
N GLY A 81 -17.85 -9.81 -4.12
CA GLY A 81 -19.08 -9.92 -3.31
C GLY A 81 -19.07 -9.16 -1.99
N LYS A 82 -17.95 -8.51 -1.62
CA LYS A 82 -17.86 -7.74 -0.36
C LYS A 82 -17.57 -6.26 -0.56
N GLY A 83 -17.05 -5.85 -1.72
CA GLY A 83 -16.70 -4.46 -1.99
C GLY A 83 -15.18 -4.21 -1.92
N VAL A 84 -14.80 -2.97 -1.69
CA VAL A 84 -13.41 -2.51 -1.66
C VAL A 84 -12.95 -2.36 -0.22
N LEU A 85 -12.01 -3.20 0.19
CA LEU A 85 -11.44 -3.24 1.55
C LEU A 85 -10.26 -2.28 1.66
N VAL A 86 -10.21 -1.48 2.71
CA VAL A 86 -9.03 -0.67 3.07
C VAL A 86 -7.95 -1.60 3.62
N GLN A 87 -6.78 -1.59 3.00
CA GLN A 87 -5.65 -2.41 3.40
C GLN A 87 -4.98 -1.87 4.67
N THR A 88 -4.46 -2.78 5.47
CA THR A 88 -3.48 -2.41 6.50
C THR A 88 -2.15 -2.08 5.80
N ALA A 89 -1.45 -1.07 6.29
CA ALA A 89 -0.11 -0.77 5.78
C ALA A 89 0.78 -2.00 5.96
N ASP A 90 1.24 -2.56 4.84
CA ASP A 90 2.11 -3.72 4.79
C ASP A 90 3.30 -3.39 3.89
N LEU A 91 4.50 -3.56 4.42
CA LEU A 91 5.74 -3.32 3.70
C LEU A 91 5.82 -4.16 2.41
N SER A 92 5.26 -5.37 2.42
CA SER A 92 5.22 -6.24 1.25
C SER A 92 4.44 -5.62 0.08
N ASN A 93 3.38 -4.86 0.36
CA ASN A 93 2.62 -4.15 -0.67
C ASN A 93 3.42 -2.98 -1.25
N ILE A 94 4.20 -2.29 -0.43
CA ILE A 94 5.12 -1.23 -0.89
C ILE A 94 6.18 -1.83 -1.83
N LEU A 95 6.78 -2.94 -1.45
CA LEU A 95 7.79 -3.62 -2.25
C LEU A 95 7.25 -4.14 -3.59
N LYS A 96 6.00 -4.63 -3.64
CA LYS A 96 5.34 -5.03 -4.89
C LYS A 96 5.16 -3.87 -5.88
N VAL A 97 4.93 -2.66 -5.38
CA VAL A 97 4.77 -1.46 -6.22
C VAL A 97 6.12 -0.92 -6.66
N VAL A 98 7.10 -0.92 -5.78
CA VAL A 98 8.44 -0.37 -6.04
C VAL A 98 9.29 -1.36 -6.85
N GLY A 99 9.16 -2.67 -6.62
CA GLY A 99 9.94 -3.71 -7.29
C GLY A 99 9.95 -3.58 -8.83
N PRO A 100 8.80 -3.49 -9.52
CA PRO A 100 8.78 -3.33 -10.98
C PRO A 100 9.38 -2.01 -11.48
N LEU A 101 9.46 -0.97 -10.65
CA LEU A 101 10.06 0.31 -11.04
C LEU A 101 11.60 0.22 -11.10
N VAL A 102 12.19 -0.81 -10.53
CA VAL A 102 13.65 -1.05 -10.52
C VAL A 102 14.07 -1.89 -11.73
N THR A 103 13.35 -1.83 -12.85
CA THR A 103 13.65 -2.60 -14.06
C THR A 103 14.94 -2.16 -14.76
N THR A 104 15.46 -0.97 -14.47
CA THR A 104 16.75 -0.49 -14.99
C THR A 104 17.69 -0.25 -13.81
N ILE A 105 18.31 -1.33 -13.31
CA ILE A 105 19.29 -1.23 -12.23
C ILE A 105 20.60 -0.74 -12.84
N THR A 106 20.90 0.54 -12.62
CA THR A 106 22.25 1.05 -12.85
C THR A 106 23.15 0.70 -11.66
N PRO A 107 24.49 0.61 -11.85
CA PRO A 107 25.40 0.40 -10.72
C PRO A 107 25.20 1.40 -9.56
N GLN A 108 24.84 2.64 -9.88
CA GLN A 108 24.58 3.67 -8.88
C GLN A 108 23.30 3.38 -8.07
N ILE A 109 22.24 2.93 -8.72
CA ILE A 109 20.99 2.53 -8.02
C ILE A 109 21.27 1.35 -7.07
N LEU A 110 22.10 0.40 -7.52
CA LEU A 110 22.50 -0.73 -6.69
C LEU A 110 23.28 -0.29 -5.44
N LEU A 111 24.24 0.61 -5.60
CA LEU A 111 24.97 1.18 -4.46
C LEU A 111 24.04 1.92 -3.50
N ASN A 112 23.16 2.76 -4.00
CA ASN A 112 22.18 3.47 -3.17
C ASN A 112 21.25 2.49 -2.42
N LEU A 113 20.89 1.36 -3.05
CA LEU A 113 20.10 0.31 -2.41
C LEU A 113 20.88 -0.36 -1.27
N PHE A 114 22.17 -0.64 -1.45
CA PHE A 114 23.01 -1.17 -0.39
C PHE A 114 23.16 -0.18 0.78
N ASP A 115 23.35 1.10 0.50
CA ASP A 115 23.41 2.14 1.54
C ASP A 115 22.09 2.21 2.33
N PHE A 116 20.96 2.16 1.64
CA PHE A 116 19.64 2.11 2.25
C PHE A 116 19.46 0.87 3.14
N ARG A 117 19.86 -0.31 2.64
CA ARG A 117 19.81 -1.56 3.40
C ARG A 117 20.69 -1.49 4.65
N LEU A 118 21.93 -1.01 4.53
CA LEU A 118 22.85 -0.83 5.64
C LEU A 118 22.30 0.11 6.72
N ALA A 119 21.50 1.11 6.33
CA ALA A 119 20.87 2.03 7.28
C ALA A 119 19.69 1.40 8.04
N ILE A 120 18.93 0.50 7.41
CA ILE A 120 17.67 -0.01 7.97
C ILE A 120 17.80 -1.42 8.55
N GLU A 121 18.49 -2.32 7.87
CA GLU A 121 18.52 -3.74 8.24
C GLU A 121 19.12 -4.01 9.64
N PRO A 122 20.22 -3.36 10.06
CA PRO A 122 20.76 -3.58 11.40
C PRO A 122 19.76 -3.19 12.50
N TYR A 123 19.03 -2.10 12.31
CA TYR A 123 18.00 -1.68 13.25
C TYR A 123 16.84 -2.67 13.26
N GLY A 124 16.35 -3.07 12.09
CA GLY A 124 15.29 -4.07 11.94
C GLY A 124 15.65 -5.41 12.58
N ALA A 125 16.86 -5.92 12.31
CA ALA A 125 17.37 -7.15 12.89
C ALA A 125 17.46 -7.06 14.43
N ALA A 126 17.96 -5.93 14.97
CA ALA A 126 18.04 -5.71 16.40
C ALA A 126 16.65 -5.66 17.07
N GLN A 127 15.63 -5.10 16.41
CA GLN A 127 14.26 -5.13 16.91
C GLN A 127 13.63 -6.52 16.79
N ALA A 128 13.82 -7.21 15.67
CA ALA A 128 13.33 -8.57 15.48
C ALA A 128 13.92 -9.53 16.55
N ALA A 129 15.21 -9.44 16.84
CA ALA A 129 15.86 -10.25 17.88
C ALA A 129 15.26 -10.05 19.29
N LYS A 130 14.64 -8.89 19.55
CA LYS A 130 13.98 -8.61 20.84
C LYS A 130 12.53 -9.06 20.90
N LEU A 131 11.86 -9.09 19.75
CA LEU A 131 10.40 -9.24 19.66
C LEU A 131 9.97 -10.59 19.07
N ALA A 132 10.86 -11.29 18.36
CA ALA A 132 10.55 -12.53 17.68
C ALA A 132 10.15 -13.63 18.66
N THR A 133 9.08 -14.32 18.32
CA THR A 133 8.62 -15.53 19.02
C THR A 133 9.47 -16.74 18.59
N GLU A 134 9.46 -17.79 19.40
CA GLU A 134 10.16 -19.05 19.06
C GLU A 134 9.65 -19.63 17.71
N ALA A 135 8.37 -19.50 17.42
CA ALA A 135 7.79 -19.96 16.17
C ALA A 135 8.33 -19.19 14.96
N GLU A 136 8.50 -17.88 15.08
CA GLU A 136 9.08 -17.03 14.02
C GLU A 136 10.57 -17.31 13.84
N ILE A 137 11.31 -17.54 14.94
CA ILE A 137 12.73 -17.92 14.89
C ILE A 137 12.88 -19.26 14.14
N LYS A 138 12.02 -20.25 14.45
CA LYS A 138 12.04 -21.54 13.77
C LYS A 138 11.73 -21.40 12.28
N ALA A 139 10.73 -20.60 11.91
CA ALA A 139 10.41 -20.33 10.52
C ALA A 139 11.59 -19.68 9.75
N LEU A 140 12.27 -18.72 10.37
CA LEU A 140 13.48 -18.12 9.79
C LEU A 140 14.62 -19.14 9.61
N GLN A 141 14.82 -20.04 10.56
CA GLN A 141 15.82 -21.10 10.45
C GLN A 141 15.53 -22.04 9.28
N GLU A 142 14.25 -22.43 9.12
CA GLU A 142 13.81 -23.28 8.00
C GLU A 142 14.08 -22.59 6.64
N ILE A 143 13.79 -21.31 6.51
CA ILE A 143 14.07 -20.52 5.31
C ILE A 143 15.59 -20.46 5.04
N LEU A 144 16.40 -20.22 6.06
CA LEU A 144 17.86 -20.16 5.92
C LEU A 144 18.45 -21.50 5.45
N GLU A 145 17.97 -22.64 5.93
CA GLU A 145 18.43 -23.95 5.46
C GLU A 145 18.04 -24.20 3.99
N VAL A 146 16.86 -23.78 3.56
CA VAL A 146 16.45 -23.85 2.15
C VAL A 146 17.36 -23.00 1.28
N GLN A 147 17.64 -21.76 1.67
CA GLN A 147 18.52 -20.85 0.93
C GLN A 147 19.95 -21.40 0.85
N LYS A 148 20.47 -21.91 1.95
CA LYS A 148 21.82 -22.52 2.00
C LYS A 148 21.93 -23.68 1.03
N THR A 149 20.95 -24.59 1.05
CA THR A 149 20.90 -25.72 0.11
C THR A 149 20.83 -25.25 -1.35
N ALA A 150 20.04 -24.20 -1.65
CA ALA A 150 19.94 -23.64 -2.98
C ALA A 150 21.27 -23.04 -3.48
N VAL A 151 22.00 -22.35 -2.61
CA VAL A 151 23.32 -21.79 -2.93
C VAL A 151 24.34 -22.90 -3.15
N GLU A 152 24.38 -23.92 -2.29
CA GLU A 152 25.29 -25.07 -2.41
C GLU A 152 25.06 -25.86 -3.71
N ASN A 153 23.81 -25.96 -4.17
CA ASN A 153 23.45 -26.62 -5.43
C ASN A 153 23.58 -25.72 -6.67
N ASN A 154 24.07 -24.49 -6.53
CA ASN A 154 24.11 -23.46 -7.57
C ASN A 154 22.75 -23.18 -8.22
N GLN A 155 21.67 -23.43 -7.48
CA GLN A 155 20.29 -23.16 -7.87
C GLN A 155 19.88 -21.82 -7.25
N MET A 156 19.92 -20.75 -8.03
CA MET A 156 19.21 -19.53 -7.69
C MET A 156 17.72 -19.86 -7.82
N SER A 157 17.00 -19.99 -6.72
CA SER A 157 15.56 -20.27 -6.75
C SER A 157 14.84 -19.11 -7.44
N GLU A 158 13.92 -19.42 -8.36
CA GLU A 158 13.01 -18.42 -8.96
C GLU A 158 12.17 -17.65 -7.90
N GLU A 159 12.10 -18.16 -6.68
CA GLU A 159 11.43 -17.55 -5.54
C GLU A 159 12.20 -16.36 -4.94
N MET A 160 13.45 -16.12 -5.31
CA MET A 160 14.17 -14.88 -4.96
C MET A 160 13.98 -13.76 -5.99
N SER A 161 13.14 -13.96 -6.98
CA SER A 161 12.69 -12.90 -7.88
C SER A 161 11.59 -12.10 -7.17
N PHE A 162 11.99 -10.99 -6.55
CA PHE A 162 11.09 -9.99 -5.97
C PHE A 162 10.32 -9.24 -7.04
#